data_f10e5107b8c29524f6836bf0b925a7a6
#
_entry.id   f10e5107b8c29524f6836bf0b925a7a6
#
_cell.length_a   1.000
_cell.length_b   1.000
_cell.length_c   1.000
_cell.angle_alpha   90.00
_cell.angle_beta   90.00
_cell.angle_gamma   90.00
#
_symmetry.space_group_name_H-M   'P 1'
#
loop_
_entity.id
_entity.type
_entity.pdbx_description
1 polymer ?
#
loop_
_entity_poly.entity_id
_entity_poly.type
_entity_poly.pdbx_seq_one_letter_code
_entity_poly.pdbx_strand_id
1 'polypeptide(L)'
;MSDPKPVTAFGPDFPFAYDDWLKHPAGLGHVPESRFGQEIAVIGAGAAGVIAGHELMKLGLKPILYESGKFGGRLRSETFEGTEDVIAELGGMRFPVSSRGFYHYVDLVGLESAPFPNPLTEAAGSTVIDLEGDTHFARRLEDLPTLYHEVAVAYRAALEEHSDFANLTKAVRDRDTVRLKAIWDPLVEKWDERTFYDFVVSSKAFQALSFRHREVFGQVGFGTGGWDSDFPNSMLEILRVNLLELDDHQRYIVGGVENVLHRLWRHSADCAHWPKGTTLADLNGGATLGRAVKIARNAVGGFKVTDQWGNARDYAAVLVTCQSHLLTTSVAVDEEIFDQKLWMALDRTRYMQAAKTFVMVDRPFWKDIDPATGRPLLSMTLTDRLTRGSYFFDNGPDKPAVICLSYSWMTDALKVLPLSCEKRVELALTALDKIYPGVDIRSHIRGNPICVSWEADENFLGAFKGALPGHYRYNLRMYGHFMQGQMPKEQRGIFLAGDGISWTPAWVEGAVQTALNAVWGVMTHLGGTSHADNPGPGDLWATLGPVALPE
;
A
#
# COMPACT_ATOMS: atom_id res chain seq x y z
N MET A 1 -0.22 -29.79 12.34
CA MET A 1 0.97 -28.94 12.42
C MET A 1 0.46 -27.55 12.78
N SER A 2 1.05 -26.86 13.74
CA SER A 2 0.67 -25.46 14.00
C SER A 2 1.00 -24.66 12.75
N ASP A 3 0.09 -23.77 12.32
CA ASP A 3 0.35 -22.87 11.22
C ASP A 3 1.68 -22.14 11.43
N PRO A 4 2.53 -22.03 10.39
CA PRO A 4 3.78 -21.32 10.51
C PRO A 4 3.49 -19.87 10.94
N LYS A 5 4.31 -19.35 11.86
CA LYS A 5 4.17 -17.94 12.25
C LYS A 5 4.24 -17.05 11.00
N PRO A 6 3.36 -16.05 10.85
CA PRO A 6 3.43 -15.11 9.74
C PRO A 6 4.81 -14.44 9.69
N VAL A 7 5.33 -14.19 8.51
CA VAL A 7 6.51 -13.33 8.35
C VAL A 7 6.17 -11.91 8.81
N THR A 8 7.18 -11.14 9.18
CA THR A 8 7.05 -9.69 9.31
C THR A 8 7.53 -9.04 8.02
N ALA A 9 7.12 -7.80 7.73
CA ALA A 9 7.61 -7.08 6.57
C ALA A 9 9.09 -6.65 6.74
N PHE A 10 9.94 -7.65 6.86
CA PHE A 10 11.39 -7.57 6.97
C PHE A 10 11.97 -7.66 5.55
N GLY A 11 11.92 -6.52 4.83
CA GLY A 11 12.19 -6.46 3.39
C GLY A 11 13.62 -6.86 3.03
N PRO A 12 13.82 -7.63 1.96
CA PRO A 12 15.14 -8.17 1.62
C PRO A 12 16.14 -7.10 1.13
N ASP A 13 15.66 -5.98 0.60
CA ASP A 13 16.52 -4.89 0.15
C ASP A 13 17.14 -4.14 1.33
N PHE A 14 16.36 -3.91 2.37
CA PHE A 14 16.77 -3.26 3.60
C PHE A 14 16.15 -4.00 4.78
N PRO A 15 16.79 -5.08 5.26
CA PRO A 15 16.26 -5.95 6.30
C PRO A 15 16.38 -5.34 7.71
N PHE A 16 15.66 -4.24 7.93
CA PHE A 16 15.55 -3.53 9.19
C PHE A 16 14.24 -3.88 9.91
N ALA A 17 14.31 -4.16 11.20
CA ALA A 17 13.16 -4.58 12.01
C ALA A 17 12.38 -3.37 12.56
N TYR A 18 11.63 -2.69 11.71
CA TYR A 18 10.83 -1.50 12.08
C TYR A 18 9.85 -1.77 13.22
N ASP A 19 9.23 -2.94 13.24
CA ASP A 19 8.29 -3.35 14.28
C ASP A 19 8.94 -3.49 15.66
N ASP A 20 10.20 -3.88 15.73
CA ASP A 20 10.94 -3.94 16.99
C ASP A 20 11.46 -2.55 17.40
N TRP A 21 11.93 -1.76 16.42
CA TRP A 21 12.35 -0.37 16.66
C TRP A 21 11.25 0.49 17.28
N LEU A 22 10.00 0.34 16.79
CA LEU A 22 8.81 1.03 17.30
C LEU A 22 8.44 0.66 18.74
N LYS A 23 8.81 -0.54 19.22
CA LYS A 23 8.42 -1.03 20.55
C LYS A 23 9.33 -0.53 21.67
N HIS A 24 10.42 0.18 21.36
CA HIS A 24 11.34 0.65 22.38
C HIS A 24 10.65 1.64 23.34
N PRO A 25 10.73 1.41 24.67
CA PRO A 25 9.96 2.18 25.65
C PRO A 25 10.34 3.68 25.70
N ALA A 26 11.58 4.02 25.34
CA ALA A 26 12.03 5.41 25.26
C ALA A 26 11.76 6.07 23.90
N GLY A 27 11.09 5.37 22.96
CA GLY A 27 10.81 5.86 21.61
C GLY A 27 11.96 5.66 20.63
N LEU A 28 11.93 6.41 19.52
CA LEU A 28 12.85 6.21 18.39
C LEU A 28 14.22 6.86 18.59
N GLY A 29 14.33 7.84 19.50
CA GLY A 29 15.54 8.61 19.76
C GLY A 29 15.21 9.92 20.45
N HIS A 30 16.10 10.90 20.34
CA HIS A 30 15.92 12.22 20.94
C HIS A 30 16.52 13.33 20.07
N VAL A 31 16.00 14.53 20.21
CA VAL A 31 16.57 15.75 19.65
C VAL A 31 17.07 16.64 20.79
N PRO A 32 18.05 17.57 20.54
CA PRO A 32 18.47 18.54 21.55
C PRO A 32 17.29 19.39 22.04
N GLU A 33 17.25 19.72 23.34
CA GLU A 33 16.16 20.55 23.93
C GLU A 33 15.96 21.90 23.20
N SER A 34 17.03 22.47 22.66
CA SER A 34 16.96 23.69 21.85
C SER A 34 16.14 23.55 20.56
N ARG A 35 15.75 22.33 20.21
CA ARG A 35 14.90 22.02 19.04
C ARG A 35 13.43 21.77 19.41
N PHE A 36 13.10 21.70 20.70
CA PHE A 36 11.71 21.47 21.10
C PHE A 36 10.79 22.59 20.62
N GLY A 37 9.62 22.19 20.11
CA GLY A 37 8.65 23.07 19.50
C GLY A 37 9.01 23.55 18.10
N GLN A 38 10.15 23.13 17.53
CA GLN A 38 10.54 23.53 16.18
C GLN A 38 9.57 22.98 15.14
N GLU A 39 9.07 23.86 14.26
CA GLU A 39 8.08 23.51 13.25
C GLU A 39 8.70 22.74 12.08
N ILE A 40 8.07 21.63 11.72
CA ILE A 40 8.42 20.77 10.57
C ILE A 40 7.20 20.72 9.65
N ALA A 41 7.36 21.09 8.38
CA ALA A 41 6.28 20.95 7.42
C ALA A 41 6.12 19.49 6.99
N VAL A 42 4.90 18.97 7.01
CA VAL A 42 4.55 17.65 6.49
C VAL A 42 3.55 17.84 5.35
N ILE A 43 3.94 17.51 4.13
CA ILE A 43 3.14 17.72 2.92
C ILE A 43 2.39 16.44 2.58
N GLY A 44 1.12 16.39 2.95
CA GLY A 44 0.21 15.26 2.82
C GLY A 44 -0.19 14.69 4.18
N ALA A 45 -1.50 14.49 4.41
CA ALA A 45 -2.07 13.89 5.61
C ALA A 45 -2.63 12.47 5.34
N GLY A 46 -1.94 11.70 4.50
CA GLY A 46 -2.13 10.26 4.35
C GLY A 46 -1.38 9.47 5.43
N ALA A 47 -1.29 8.14 5.28
CA ALA A 47 -0.65 7.25 6.26
C ALA A 47 0.77 7.72 6.64
N ALA A 48 1.64 7.95 5.65
CA ALA A 48 3.02 8.38 5.91
C ALA A 48 3.09 9.71 6.67
N GLY A 49 2.26 10.69 6.28
CA GLY A 49 2.29 12.02 6.91
C GLY A 49 1.77 12.03 8.35
N VAL A 50 0.66 11.34 8.60
CA VAL A 50 0.06 11.29 9.96
C VAL A 50 0.95 10.49 10.91
N ILE A 51 1.50 9.36 10.45
CA ILE A 51 2.43 8.52 11.24
C ILE A 51 3.72 9.29 11.53
N ALA A 52 4.35 9.89 10.50
CA ALA A 52 5.54 10.70 10.71
C ALA A 52 5.26 11.88 11.65
N GLY A 53 4.12 12.56 11.49
CA GLY A 53 3.69 13.64 12.38
C GLY A 53 3.57 13.18 13.83
N HIS A 54 2.96 12.01 14.06
CA HIS A 54 2.84 11.44 15.40
C HIS A 54 4.23 11.15 16.03
N GLU A 55 5.13 10.53 15.28
CA GLU A 55 6.48 10.21 15.78
C GLU A 55 7.35 11.46 15.97
N LEU A 56 7.27 12.46 15.09
CA LEU A 56 7.94 13.75 15.26
C LEU A 56 7.43 14.49 16.51
N MET A 57 6.13 14.43 16.78
CA MET A 57 5.55 15.01 18.00
C MET A 57 6.11 14.33 19.25
N LYS A 58 6.30 13.01 19.25
CA LYS A 58 6.94 12.27 20.36
C LYS A 58 8.40 12.69 20.59
N LEU A 59 9.10 13.15 19.57
CA LEU A 59 10.44 13.72 19.68
C LEU A 59 10.45 15.18 20.21
N GLY A 60 9.29 15.78 20.52
CA GLY A 60 9.17 17.16 20.98
C GLY A 60 9.17 18.19 19.84
N LEU A 61 9.12 17.76 18.58
CA LEU A 61 9.00 18.64 17.41
C LEU A 61 7.53 18.98 17.15
N LYS A 62 7.28 20.08 16.43
CA LYS A 62 5.94 20.54 16.07
C LYS A 62 5.67 20.29 14.58
N PRO A 63 5.15 19.12 14.19
CA PRO A 63 4.75 18.84 12.81
C PRO A 63 3.50 19.65 12.43
N ILE A 64 3.56 20.37 11.31
CA ILE A 64 2.46 21.10 10.71
C ILE A 64 2.08 20.43 9.41
N LEU A 65 0.87 19.87 9.36
CA LEU A 65 0.40 19.07 8.24
C LEU A 65 -0.36 19.91 7.21
N TYR A 66 -0.01 19.72 5.95
CA TYR A 66 -0.71 20.23 4.78
C TYR A 66 -1.48 19.11 4.12
N GLU A 67 -2.72 19.36 3.68
CA GLU A 67 -3.52 18.40 2.92
C GLU A 67 -4.30 19.12 1.82
N SER A 68 -4.19 18.59 0.60
CA SER A 68 -4.84 19.19 -0.57
C SER A 68 -6.27 18.70 -0.80
N GLY A 69 -6.58 17.50 -0.31
CA GLY A 69 -7.85 16.84 -0.52
C GLY A 69 -8.45 16.31 0.78
N LYS A 70 -8.88 15.07 0.75
CA LYS A 70 -9.46 14.41 1.92
C LYS A 70 -8.35 13.88 2.85
N PHE A 71 -8.47 14.16 4.16
CA PHE A 71 -7.61 13.58 5.19
C PHE A 71 -7.63 12.06 5.10
N GLY A 72 -6.48 11.40 5.28
CA GLY A 72 -6.34 9.95 5.13
C GLY A 72 -5.75 9.52 3.77
N GLY A 73 -5.87 10.37 2.75
CA GLY A 73 -5.31 10.12 1.43
C GLY A 73 -5.87 8.87 0.76
N ARG A 74 -5.01 7.88 0.47
CA ARG A 74 -5.40 6.59 -0.14
C ARG A 74 -5.85 5.51 0.86
N LEU A 75 -5.82 5.76 2.16
CA LEU A 75 -6.63 5.05 3.15
C LEU A 75 -7.96 5.79 3.26
N ARG A 76 -8.91 5.44 2.40
CA ARG A 76 -10.14 6.21 2.18
C ARG A 76 -11.36 5.31 2.27
N SER A 77 -12.13 5.53 3.32
CA SER A 77 -13.38 4.85 3.57
C SER A 77 -14.54 5.83 3.33
N GLU A 78 -15.55 5.42 2.58
CA GLU A 78 -16.77 6.22 2.39
C GLU A 78 -17.99 5.46 2.85
N THR A 79 -18.82 6.11 3.67
CA THR A 79 -20.07 5.54 4.19
C THR A 79 -21.19 5.77 3.18
N PHE A 80 -22.02 4.76 2.94
CA PHE A 80 -23.22 4.91 2.11
C PHE A 80 -24.22 5.86 2.77
N GLU A 81 -24.84 6.69 1.97
CA GLU A 81 -25.82 7.69 2.44
C GLU A 81 -26.94 7.04 3.27
N GLY A 82 -27.26 7.63 4.41
CA GLY A 82 -28.29 7.14 5.34
C GLY A 82 -27.84 5.98 6.24
N THR A 83 -26.54 5.64 6.24
CA THR A 83 -25.95 4.63 7.13
C THR A 83 -24.78 5.19 7.93
N GLU A 84 -24.37 4.51 9.02
CA GLU A 84 -23.21 4.88 9.83
C GLU A 84 -22.06 3.87 9.70
N ASP A 85 -22.36 2.62 9.35
CA ASP A 85 -21.43 1.48 9.41
C ASP A 85 -21.33 0.68 8.10
N VAL A 86 -22.04 1.11 7.05
CA VAL A 86 -21.98 0.48 5.72
C VAL A 86 -20.97 1.22 4.86
N ILE A 87 -19.78 0.62 4.67
CA ILE A 87 -18.58 1.32 4.21
C ILE A 87 -18.06 0.73 2.90
N ALA A 88 -17.75 1.62 1.95
CA ALA A 88 -16.97 1.32 0.75
C ALA A 88 -15.50 1.70 0.97
N GLU A 89 -14.60 0.75 0.87
CA GLU A 89 -13.14 0.97 0.96
C GLU A 89 -12.58 1.34 -0.42
N LEU A 90 -12.48 2.63 -0.69
CA LEU A 90 -12.07 3.13 -2.01
C LEU A 90 -10.59 2.94 -2.28
N GLY A 91 -9.76 3.05 -1.25
CA GLY A 91 -8.31 2.90 -1.33
C GLY A 91 -7.82 1.53 -0.86
N GLY A 92 -6.84 1.53 0.05
CA GLY A 92 -6.36 0.31 0.70
C GLY A 92 -7.50 -0.39 1.43
N MET A 93 -7.73 -1.66 1.14
CA MET A 93 -8.81 -2.43 1.77
C MET A 93 -8.33 -3.77 2.34
N ARG A 94 -7.10 -4.17 2.01
CA ARG A 94 -6.49 -5.45 2.39
C ARG A 94 -5.15 -5.20 3.04
N PHE A 95 -4.97 -5.72 4.24
CA PHE A 95 -3.78 -5.50 5.06
C PHE A 95 -3.22 -6.85 5.51
N PRO A 96 -2.09 -7.30 4.96
CA PRO A 96 -1.50 -8.58 5.35
C PRO A 96 -1.01 -8.53 6.79
N VAL A 97 -1.10 -9.65 7.50
CA VAL A 97 -0.65 -9.74 8.90
C VAL A 97 0.86 -9.54 9.06
N SER A 98 1.61 -9.61 7.97
CA SER A 98 3.04 -9.27 7.91
C SER A 98 3.31 -7.77 8.08
N SER A 99 2.33 -6.88 7.85
CA SER A 99 2.43 -5.41 7.99
C SER A 99 2.46 -4.97 9.47
N ARG A 100 3.48 -5.40 10.20
CA ARG A 100 3.56 -5.24 11.67
C ARG A 100 3.73 -3.79 12.10
N GLY A 101 4.38 -2.97 11.29
CA GLY A 101 4.47 -1.52 11.51
C GLY A 101 3.09 -0.85 11.43
N PHE A 102 2.28 -1.21 10.44
CA PHE A 102 0.92 -0.71 10.33
C PHE A 102 0.04 -1.19 11.51
N TYR A 103 0.09 -2.47 11.83
CA TYR A 103 -0.68 -3.02 12.95
C TYR A 103 -0.28 -2.45 14.31
N HIS A 104 0.97 -2.00 14.49
CA HIS A 104 1.37 -1.24 15.69
C HIS A 104 0.45 -0.02 15.88
N TYR A 105 0.16 0.73 14.83
CA TYR A 105 -0.73 1.91 14.93
C TYR A 105 -2.21 1.52 15.02
N VAL A 106 -2.65 0.44 14.38
CA VAL A 106 -4.02 -0.09 14.54
C VAL A 106 -4.28 -0.46 16.00
N ASP A 107 -3.35 -1.18 16.62
CA ASP A 107 -3.43 -1.59 18.03
C ASP A 107 -3.37 -0.37 18.96
N LEU A 108 -2.46 0.58 18.69
CA LEU A 108 -2.30 1.82 19.46
C LEU A 108 -3.60 2.63 19.55
N VAL A 109 -4.36 2.67 18.46
CA VAL A 109 -5.63 3.43 18.42
C VAL A 109 -6.86 2.57 18.75
N GLY A 110 -6.68 1.31 19.13
CA GLY A 110 -7.73 0.40 19.60
C GLY A 110 -8.75 0.05 18.51
N LEU A 111 -8.28 -0.20 17.30
CA LEU A 111 -9.13 -0.70 16.20
C LEU A 111 -8.97 -2.20 16.03
N GLU A 112 -10.05 -2.84 15.61
CA GLU A 112 -10.10 -4.27 15.30
C GLU A 112 -9.95 -4.52 13.81
N SER A 113 -9.51 -5.72 13.47
CA SER A 113 -9.46 -6.20 12.10
C SER A 113 -10.12 -7.56 11.96
N ALA A 114 -10.63 -7.86 10.77
CA ALA A 114 -11.25 -9.14 10.44
C ALA A 114 -10.65 -9.73 9.15
N PRO A 115 -10.72 -11.06 8.95
CA PRO A 115 -10.20 -11.70 7.75
C PRO A 115 -10.84 -11.12 6.49
N PHE A 116 -10.02 -10.80 5.49
CA PHE A 116 -10.50 -10.30 4.21
C PHE A 116 -11.01 -11.47 3.33
N PRO A 117 -12.15 -11.32 2.63
CA PRO A 117 -12.73 -12.38 1.81
C PRO A 117 -11.98 -12.58 0.47
N ASN A 118 -10.71 -12.99 0.56
CA ASN A 118 -9.92 -13.35 -0.61
C ASN A 118 -10.41 -14.65 -1.27
N PRO A 119 -10.15 -14.82 -2.59
CA PRO A 119 -10.53 -16.03 -3.28
C PRO A 119 -9.93 -17.28 -2.62
N LEU A 120 -10.71 -18.36 -2.61
CA LEU A 120 -10.33 -19.69 -2.09
C LEU A 120 -9.94 -19.70 -0.60
N THR A 121 -10.39 -18.69 0.16
CA THR A 121 -10.20 -18.63 1.62
C THR A 121 -11.51 -18.92 2.36
N GLU A 122 -11.37 -19.31 3.63
CA GLU A 122 -12.51 -19.53 4.51
C GLU A 122 -13.36 -18.25 4.68
N ALA A 123 -12.72 -17.07 4.71
CA ALA A 123 -13.41 -15.78 4.85
C ALA A 123 -14.33 -15.46 3.66
N ALA A 124 -14.00 -15.91 2.46
CA ALA A 124 -14.87 -15.80 1.29
C ALA A 124 -16.04 -16.80 1.32
N GLY A 125 -15.90 -17.90 2.06
CA GLY A 125 -16.85 -19.00 2.10
C GLY A 125 -16.89 -19.83 0.81
N SER A 126 -16.88 -19.16 -0.35
CA SER A 126 -16.79 -19.79 -1.68
C SER A 126 -16.28 -18.79 -2.72
N THR A 127 -15.76 -19.33 -3.81
CA THR A 127 -15.22 -18.58 -4.95
C THR A 127 -15.79 -19.14 -6.24
N VAL A 128 -16.10 -18.25 -7.18
CA VAL A 128 -16.38 -18.59 -8.57
C VAL A 128 -15.27 -18.05 -9.43
N ILE A 129 -14.71 -18.88 -10.29
CA ILE A 129 -13.77 -18.52 -11.34
C ILE A 129 -14.47 -18.70 -12.69
N ASP A 130 -14.59 -17.61 -13.44
CA ASP A 130 -15.19 -17.60 -14.79
C ASP A 130 -14.14 -17.10 -15.79
N LEU A 131 -13.64 -18.02 -16.62
CA LEU A 131 -12.65 -17.72 -17.66
C LEU A 131 -13.11 -18.27 -19.00
N GLU A 132 -13.11 -17.42 -20.04
CA GLU A 132 -13.54 -17.77 -21.41
C GLU A 132 -14.95 -18.39 -21.45
N GLY A 133 -15.78 -18.08 -20.42
CA GLY A 133 -17.12 -18.61 -20.27
C GLY A 133 -17.21 -19.95 -19.53
N ASP A 134 -16.08 -20.54 -19.13
CA ASP A 134 -16.05 -21.72 -18.27
C ASP A 134 -16.10 -21.28 -16.81
N THR A 135 -17.17 -21.66 -16.11
CA THR A 135 -17.43 -21.23 -14.74
C THR A 135 -17.19 -22.39 -13.75
N HIS A 136 -16.33 -22.18 -12.77
CA HIS A 136 -15.98 -23.15 -11.74
C HIS A 136 -16.30 -22.60 -10.34
N PHE A 137 -17.08 -23.38 -9.57
CA PHE A 137 -17.33 -23.11 -8.16
C PHE A 137 -16.32 -23.89 -7.30
N ALA A 138 -15.70 -23.20 -6.33
CA ALA A 138 -14.72 -23.81 -5.42
C ALA A 138 -14.79 -23.16 -4.04
N ARG A 139 -14.42 -23.90 -2.99
CA ARG A 139 -14.15 -23.35 -1.66
C ARG A 139 -12.65 -23.27 -1.38
N ARG A 140 -11.88 -24.09 -2.07
CA ARG A 140 -10.43 -24.18 -1.95
C ARG A 140 -9.83 -24.63 -3.29
N LEU A 141 -8.53 -24.53 -3.43
CA LEU A 141 -7.83 -24.87 -4.68
C LEU A 141 -8.13 -26.32 -5.13
N GLU A 142 -8.26 -27.25 -4.20
CA GLU A 142 -8.51 -28.66 -4.47
C GLU A 142 -9.85 -28.94 -5.17
N ASP A 143 -10.79 -28.01 -5.10
CA ASP A 143 -12.10 -28.13 -5.75
C ASP A 143 -12.07 -27.74 -7.23
N LEU A 144 -10.97 -27.11 -7.69
CA LEU A 144 -10.82 -26.62 -9.06
C LEU A 144 -10.33 -27.73 -10.01
N PRO A 145 -10.52 -27.58 -11.34
CA PRO A 145 -9.95 -28.48 -12.34
C PRO A 145 -8.42 -28.60 -12.28
N THR A 146 -7.89 -29.71 -12.78
CA THR A 146 -6.46 -30.04 -12.81
C THR A 146 -5.60 -28.91 -13.37
N LEU A 147 -6.07 -28.20 -14.39
CA LEU A 147 -5.40 -27.04 -14.99
C LEU A 147 -4.92 -26.00 -13.93
N TYR A 148 -5.76 -25.68 -12.96
CA TYR A 148 -5.44 -24.72 -11.89
C TYR A 148 -4.39 -25.26 -10.92
N HIS A 149 -4.44 -26.57 -10.63
CA HIS A 149 -3.42 -27.24 -9.79
C HIS A 149 -2.05 -27.24 -10.48
N GLU A 150 -2.01 -27.56 -11.78
CA GLU A 150 -0.79 -27.56 -12.57
C GLU A 150 -0.15 -26.16 -12.60
N VAL A 151 -0.95 -25.11 -12.77
CA VAL A 151 -0.48 -23.72 -12.73
C VAL A 151 0.08 -23.36 -11.35
N ALA A 152 -0.63 -23.71 -10.26
CA ALA A 152 -0.16 -23.42 -8.90
C ALA A 152 1.15 -24.17 -8.56
N VAL A 153 1.29 -25.42 -9.02
CA VAL A 153 2.53 -26.19 -8.86
C VAL A 153 3.67 -25.58 -9.68
N ALA A 154 3.39 -25.20 -10.92
CA ALA A 154 4.39 -24.60 -11.82
C ALA A 154 4.89 -23.26 -11.27
N TYR A 155 4.03 -22.44 -10.70
CA TYR A 155 4.44 -21.15 -10.12
C TYR A 155 5.38 -21.34 -8.91
N ARG A 156 5.04 -22.24 -8.00
CA ARG A 156 5.93 -22.58 -6.88
C ARG A 156 7.28 -23.12 -7.35
N ALA A 157 7.28 -23.97 -8.38
CA ALA A 157 8.50 -24.49 -8.96
C ALA A 157 9.34 -23.39 -9.64
N ALA A 158 8.70 -22.42 -10.30
CA ALA A 158 9.38 -21.25 -10.89
C ALA A 158 10.03 -20.36 -9.83
N LEU A 159 9.33 -20.09 -8.73
CA LEU A 159 9.90 -19.33 -7.60
C LEU A 159 11.15 -20.04 -7.05
N GLU A 160 11.09 -21.34 -6.85
CA GLU A 160 12.24 -22.11 -6.35
C GLU A 160 13.40 -22.17 -7.35
N GLU A 161 13.12 -22.45 -8.64
CA GLU A 161 14.13 -22.51 -9.69
C GLU A 161 14.90 -21.20 -9.85
N HIS A 162 14.20 -20.08 -9.75
CA HIS A 162 14.76 -18.78 -10.14
C HIS A 162 15.27 -17.96 -8.96
N SER A 163 14.87 -18.24 -7.74
CA SER A 163 15.19 -17.39 -6.59
C SER A 163 15.60 -18.11 -5.30
N ASP A 164 15.75 -19.44 -5.30
CA ASP A 164 16.01 -20.20 -4.06
C ASP A 164 15.00 -19.82 -2.95
N PHE A 165 13.71 -19.83 -3.33
CA PHE A 165 12.64 -19.18 -2.58
C PHE A 165 12.46 -19.75 -1.16
N ALA A 166 12.65 -21.05 -0.96
CA ALA A 166 12.57 -21.67 0.34
C ALA A 166 13.63 -21.15 1.32
N ASN A 167 14.86 -20.95 0.83
CA ASN A 167 15.96 -20.39 1.64
C ASN A 167 15.76 -18.90 1.91
N LEU A 168 15.25 -18.12 0.95
CA LEU A 168 14.88 -16.72 1.15
C LEU A 168 13.80 -16.59 2.23
N THR A 169 12.70 -17.33 2.11
CA THR A 169 11.59 -17.32 3.09
C THR A 169 12.07 -17.69 4.48
N LYS A 170 12.95 -18.71 4.56
CA LYS A 170 13.55 -19.09 5.85
C LYS A 170 14.39 -17.95 6.44
N ALA A 171 15.22 -17.30 5.64
CA ALA A 171 16.06 -16.18 6.11
C ALA A 171 15.22 -14.99 6.60
N VAL A 172 14.09 -14.67 5.92
CA VAL A 172 13.14 -13.64 6.38
C VAL A 172 12.51 -14.03 7.72
N ARG A 173 12.03 -15.27 7.86
CA ARG A 173 11.40 -15.74 9.12
C ARG A 173 12.35 -15.76 10.29
N ASP A 174 13.60 -16.16 10.05
CA ASP A 174 14.65 -16.22 11.07
C ASP A 174 15.28 -14.83 11.33
N ARG A 175 14.96 -13.83 10.53
CA ARG A 175 15.59 -12.49 10.48
C ARG A 175 17.12 -12.59 10.33
N ASP A 176 17.57 -13.56 9.56
CA ASP A 176 18.98 -13.77 9.23
C ASP A 176 19.40 -12.82 8.09
N THR A 177 19.81 -11.61 8.47
CA THR A 177 20.18 -10.54 7.52
C THR A 177 21.34 -10.93 6.62
N VAL A 178 22.31 -11.66 7.14
CA VAL A 178 23.51 -12.07 6.37
C VAL A 178 23.11 -13.04 5.27
N ARG A 179 22.35 -14.09 5.63
CA ARG A 179 21.88 -15.08 4.68
C ARG A 179 20.89 -14.44 3.67
N LEU A 180 19.98 -13.61 4.14
CA LEU A 180 19.01 -12.93 3.31
C LEU A 180 19.70 -12.12 2.21
N LYS A 181 20.64 -11.25 2.56
CA LYS A 181 21.39 -10.45 1.59
C LYS A 181 22.27 -11.29 0.67
N ALA A 182 22.91 -12.36 1.18
CA ALA A 182 23.72 -13.25 0.35
C ALA A 182 22.93 -13.92 -0.79
N ILE A 183 21.60 -14.15 -0.59
CA ILE A 183 20.72 -14.70 -1.63
C ILE A 183 20.08 -13.59 -2.47
N TRP A 184 19.61 -12.51 -1.81
CA TRP A 184 18.85 -11.44 -2.46
C TRP A 184 19.68 -10.56 -3.40
N ASP A 185 20.86 -10.11 -2.96
CA ASP A 185 21.64 -9.14 -3.73
C ASP A 185 22.00 -9.65 -5.15
N PRO A 186 22.39 -10.93 -5.35
CA PRO A 186 22.55 -11.50 -6.70
C PRO A 186 21.24 -11.58 -7.51
N LEU A 187 20.09 -11.74 -6.84
CA LEU A 187 18.80 -11.73 -7.53
C LEU A 187 18.42 -10.36 -8.05
N VAL A 188 18.82 -9.29 -7.34
CA VAL A 188 18.63 -7.92 -7.83
C VAL A 188 19.37 -7.71 -9.16
N GLU A 189 20.64 -8.11 -9.24
CA GLU A 189 21.41 -8.03 -10.48
C GLU A 189 20.80 -8.86 -11.60
N LYS A 190 20.29 -10.05 -11.28
CA LYS A 190 19.70 -10.98 -12.26
C LYS A 190 18.34 -10.51 -12.79
N TRP A 191 17.51 -9.91 -11.95
CA TRP A 191 16.09 -9.71 -12.23
C TRP A 191 15.66 -8.25 -12.36
N ASP A 192 16.50 -7.24 -12.06
CA ASP A 192 16.10 -5.83 -12.15
C ASP A 192 15.56 -5.46 -13.54
N GLU A 193 16.23 -5.92 -14.61
CA GLU A 193 15.88 -5.57 -15.99
C GLU A 193 14.89 -6.57 -16.65
N ARG A 194 14.24 -7.43 -15.84
CA ARG A 194 13.30 -8.45 -16.32
C ARG A 194 11.89 -8.25 -15.78
N THR A 195 10.92 -8.59 -16.64
CA THR A 195 9.50 -8.57 -16.27
C THR A 195 9.09 -9.82 -15.50
N PHE A 196 7.96 -9.72 -14.82
CA PHE A 196 7.29 -10.88 -14.24
C PHE A 196 6.90 -11.91 -15.32
N TYR A 197 6.45 -11.45 -16.48
CA TYR A 197 6.17 -12.35 -17.61
C TYR A 197 7.39 -13.16 -18.03
N ASP A 198 8.55 -12.52 -18.18
CA ASP A 198 9.81 -13.21 -18.54
C ASP A 198 10.19 -14.26 -17.49
N PHE A 199 10.02 -13.95 -16.20
CA PHE A 199 10.25 -14.91 -15.12
C PHE A 199 9.37 -16.16 -15.27
N VAL A 200 8.07 -15.97 -15.51
CA VAL A 200 7.13 -17.09 -15.68
C VAL A 200 7.52 -17.95 -16.89
N VAL A 201 7.66 -17.34 -18.07
CA VAL A 201 7.88 -18.09 -19.33
C VAL A 201 9.27 -18.72 -19.44
N SER A 202 10.27 -18.18 -18.73
CA SER A 202 11.63 -18.73 -18.74
C SER A 202 11.80 -19.93 -17.80
N SER A 203 10.85 -20.18 -16.89
CA SER A 203 10.92 -21.33 -15.98
C SER A 203 10.67 -22.65 -16.70
N LYS A 204 11.39 -23.70 -16.33
CA LYS A 204 11.21 -25.05 -16.92
C LYS A 204 9.80 -25.58 -16.68
N ALA A 205 9.22 -25.27 -15.51
CA ALA A 205 7.89 -25.70 -15.16
C ALA A 205 6.83 -25.14 -16.14
N PHE A 206 6.86 -23.84 -16.44
CA PHE A 206 5.93 -23.23 -17.39
C PHE A 206 6.27 -23.52 -18.85
N GLN A 207 7.53 -23.81 -19.19
CA GLN A 207 7.90 -24.27 -20.52
C GLN A 207 7.32 -25.65 -20.87
N ALA A 208 7.10 -26.49 -19.86
CA ALA A 208 6.46 -27.80 -20.02
C ALA A 208 4.93 -27.71 -20.17
N LEU A 209 4.32 -26.56 -19.92
CA LEU A 209 2.88 -26.32 -19.93
C LEU A 209 2.45 -25.57 -21.20
N SER A 210 1.15 -25.66 -21.54
CA SER A 210 0.58 -24.96 -22.67
C SER A 210 0.41 -23.47 -22.43
N PHE A 211 0.18 -22.71 -23.52
CA PHE A 211 -0.17 -21.29 -23.44
C PHE A 211 -1.40 -21.04 -22.53
N ARG A 212 -2.41 -21.94 -22.58
CA ARG A 212 -3.61 -21.87 -21.74
C ARG A 212 -3.30 -21.80 -20.25
N HIS A 213 -2.28 -22.51 -19.77
CA HIS A 213 -1.87 -22.44 -18.34
C HIS A 213 -1.35 -21.04 -17.98
N ARG A 214 -0.61 -20.39 -18.89
CA ARG A 214 -0.13 -19.01 -18.68
C ARG A 214 -1.27 -18.01 -18.68
N GLU A 215 -2.24 -18.17 -19.60
CA GLU A 215 -3.45 -17.34 -19.63
C GLU A 215 -4.27 -17.47 -18.34
N VAL A 216 -4.50 -18.69 -17.87
CA VAL A 216 -5.18 -18.92 -16.58
C VAL A 216 -4.44 -18.21 -15.44
N PHE A 217 -3.13 -18.34 -15.39
CA PHE A 217 -2.32 -17.67 -14.37
C PHE A 217 -2.42 -16.14 -14.48
N GLY A 218 -2.30 -15.60 -15.68
CA GLY A 218 -2.35 -14.15 -15.93
C GLY A 218 -3.71 -13.54 -15.66
N GLN A 219 -4.81 -14.22 -16.01
CA GLN A 219 -6.16 -13.66 -15.93
C GLN A 219 -6.76 -13.74 -14.53
N VAL A 220 -6.47 -14.79 -13.77
CA VAL A 220 -7.09 -15.01 -12.45
C VAL A 220 -6.17 -14.61 -11.31
N GLY A 221 -4.91 -14.94 -11.40
CA GLY A 221 -3.95 -14.83 -10.31
C GLY A 221 -4.32 -15.67 -9.10
N PHE A 222 -3.35 -16.06 -8.31
CA PHE A 222 -3.59 -16.76 -7.05
C PHE A 222 -3.35 -15.76 -5.90
N GLY A 223 -4.42 -15.27 -5.31
CA GLY A 223 -4.40 -14.34 -4.20
C GLY A 223 -5.24 -13.09 -4.45
N THR A 224 -4.87 -12.22 -5.36
CA THR A 224 -5.54 -10.92 -5.57
C THR A 224 -6.35 -10.80 -6.84
N GLY A 225 -6.18 -11.71 -7.80
CA GLY A 225 -6.86 -11.70 -9.09
C GLY A 225 -6.23 -10.75 -10.12
N GLY A 226 -6.33 -11.11 -11.41
CA GLY A 226 -5.99 -10.22 -12.52
C GLY A 226 -4.50 -9.89 -12.68
N TRP A 227 -3.63 -10.90 -12.71
CA TRP A 227 -2.18 -10.73 -12.81
C TRP A 227 -1.67 -10.31 -14.18
N ASP A 228 -2.45 -10.43 -15.24
CA ASP A 228 -2.03 -10.05 -16.59
C ASP A 228 -1.62 -8.57 -16.68
N SER A 229 -2.25 -7.70 -15.90
CA SER A 229 -1.87 -6.29 -15.82
C SER A 229 -0.54 -6.04 -15.11
N ASP A 230 -0.07 -7.00 -14.30
CA ASP A 230 1.21 -6.93 -13.57
C ASP A 230 2.36 -7.60 -14.31
N PHE A 231 2.11 -8.33 -15.38
CA PHE A 231 3.15 -9.01 -16.16
C PHE A 231 4.28 -8.09 -16.68
N PRO A 232 4.02 -6.84 -17.08
CA PRO A 232 5.08 -5.92 -17.46
C PRO A 232 5.87 -5.34 -16.28
N ASN A 233 5.44 -5.58 -15.04
CA ASN A 233 6.14 -5.10 -13.85
C ASN A 233 7.47 -5.84 -13.64
N SER A 234 8.39 -5.19 -12.93
CA SER A 234 9.65 -5.80 -12.51
C SER A 234 9.39 -7.06 -11.70
N MET A 235 10.13 -8.15 -12.03
CA MET A 235 10.05 -9.38 -11.24
C MET A 235 10.42 -9.16 -9.79
N LEU A 236 11.33 -8.24 -9.47
CA LEU A 236 11.72 -7.94 -8.09
C LEU A 236 10.55 -7.42 -7.24
N GLU A 237 9.63 -6.65 -7.83
CA GLU A 237 8.44 -6.20 -7.12
C GLU A 237 7.54 -7.39 -6.74
N ILE A 238 7.28 -8.25 -7.69
CA ILE A 238 6.43 -9.45 -7.47
C ILE A 238 7.11 -10.43 -6.50
N LEU A 239 8.43 -10.59 -6.61
CA LEU A 239 9.16 -11.47 -5.69
C LEU A 239 9.11 -10.98 -4.24
N ARG A 240 9.15 -9.64 -4.00
CA ARG A 240 8.95 -9.06 -2.66
C ARG A 240 7.55 -9.35 -2.12
N VAL A 241 6.52 -9.20 -2.95
CA VAL A 241 5.13 -9.50 -2.56
C VAL A 241 4.99 -10.95 -2.08
N ASN A 242 5.54 -11.90 -2.85
CA ASN A 242 5.51 -13.31 -2.45
C ASN A 242 6.34 -13.59 -1.19
N LEU A 243 7.56 -13.06 -1.12
CA LEU A 243 8.49 -13.32 -0.02
C LEU A 243 7.97 -12.78 1.33
N LEU A 244 7.29 -11.66 1.31
CA LEU A 244 6.74 -11.01 2.49
C LEU A 244 5.29 -11.40 2.77
N GLU A 245 4.76 -12.41 2.07
CA GLU A 245 3.40 -12.91 2.24
C GLU A 245 2.36 -11.77 2.18
N LEU A 246 2.56 -10.78 1.28
CA LEU A 246 1.68 -9.61 1.22
C LEU A 246 0.30 -9.95 0.66
N ASP A 247 0.19 -10.99 -0.15
CA ASP A 247 -1.09 -11.51 -0.67
C ASP A 247 -1.73 -12.57 0.23
N ASP A 248 -1.05 -12.96 1.33
CA ASP A 248 -1.52 -13.99 2.23
C ASP A 248 -2.08 -13.39 3.53
N HIS A 249 -2.98 -14.12 4.18
CA HIS A 249 -3.52 -13.79 5.50
C HIS A 249 -3.98 -12.33 5.64
N GLN A 250 -4.59 -11.80 4.59
CA GLN A 250 -5.04 -10.40 4.56
C GLN A 250 -6.26 -10.19 5.44
N ARG A 251 -6.33 -9.01 6.02
CA ARG A 251 -7.42 -8.56 6.88
C ARG A 251 -7.91 -7.19 6.41
N TYR A 252 -9.10 -6.80 6.81
CA TYR A 252 -9.62 -5.44 6.69
C TYR A 252 -9.83 -4.84 8.08
N ILE A 253 -9.86 -3.50 8.16
CA ILE A 253 -10.09 -2.79 9.42
C ILE A 253 -11.60 -2.61 9.63
N VAL A 254 -12.10 -3.10 10.76
CA VAL A 254 -13.52 -2.99 11.11
C VAL A 254 -13.87 -1.52 11.37
N GLY A 255 -14.94 -1.06 10.75
CA GLY A 255 -15.37 0.34 10.84
C GLY A 255 -14.64 1.31 9.93
N GLY A 256 -13.83 0.80 8.97
CA GLY A 256 -13.14 1.60 7.95
C GLY A 256 -11.70 1.94 8.28
N VAL A 257 -10.81 1.75 7.30
CA VAL A 257 -9.37 1.95 7.50
C VAL A 257 -8.99 3.42 7.75
N GLU A 258 -9.73 4.36 7.22
CA GLU A 258 -9.51 5.80 7.45
C GLU A 258 -9.50 6.16 8.94
N ASN A 259 -10.26 5.41 9.76
CA ASN A 259 -10.33 5.60 11.21
C ASN A 259 -9.00 5.37 11.94
N VAL A 260 -8.06 4.59 11.37
CA VAL A 260 -6.72 4.46 11.94
C VAL A 260 -6.05 5.84 12.02
N LEU A 261 -6.13 6.60 10.93
CA LEU A 261 -5.49 7.92 10.85
C LEU A 261 -6.27 9.00 11.62
N HIS A 262 -7.60 8.96 11.57
CA HIS A 262 -8.44 9.88 12.33
C HIS A 262 -8.26 9.72 13.84
N ARG A 263 -8.12 8.49 14.33
CA ARG A 263 -7.84 8.24 15.74
C ARG A 263 -6.41 8.61 16.10
N LEU A 264 -5.41 8.29 15.24
CA LEU A 264 -4.02 8.66 15.48
C LEU A 264 -3.83 10.19 15.51
N TRP A 265 -4.54 10.94 14.67
CA TRP A 265 -4.58 12.40 14.67
C TRP A 265 -5.02 12.99 16.02
N ARG A 266 -5.89 12.29 16.73
CA ARG A 266 -6.43 12.66 18.06
C ARG A 266 -5.83 11.86 19.20
N HIS A 267 -4.86 11.00 18.93
CA HIS A 267 -4.17 10.22 19.94
C HIS A 267 -3.11 11.08 20.63
N SER A 268 -3.15 11.14 21.97
CA SER A 268 -2.12 11.87 22.72
C SER A 268 -0.79 11.12 22.67
N ALA A 269 0.29 11.84 22.38
CA ALA A 269 1.62 11.31 22.62
C ALA A 269 1.99 11.58 24.08
N ASP A 270 2.29 10.52 24.82
CA ASP A 270 2.88 10.66 26.16
C ASP A 270 4.35 11.10 26.00
N CYS A 271 4.54 12.39 25.81
CA CYS A 271 5.83 13.02 25.61
C CYS A 271 6.00 14.13 26.66
N ALA A 272 7.10 14.13 27.38
CA ALA A 272 7.37 15.09 28.45
C ALA A 272 7.49 16.55 27.96
N HIS A 273 7.63 16.76 26.64
CA HIS A 273 7.80 18.09 26.03
C HIS A 273 6.47 18.83 25.77
N TRP A 274 5.36 18.10 25.79
CA TRP A 274 4.03 18.69 25.58
C TRP A 274 3.19 18.57 26.84
N PRO A 275 2.22 19.48 27.07
CA PRO A 275 1.20 19.28 28.09
C PRO A 275 0.57 17.91 27.95
N LYS A 276 0.28 17.26 29.10
CA LYS A 276 -0.36 15.94 29.10
C LYS A 276 -1.66 15.95 28.28
N GLY A 277 -1.81 14.98 27.41
CA GLY A 277 -2.97 14.83 26.54
C GLY A 277 -2.89 15.62 25.22
N THR A 278 -1.78 16.32 24.94
CA THR A 278 -1.61 17.00 23.65
C THR A 278 -1.64 16.00 22.50
N THR A 279 -2.39 16.31 21.47
CA THR A 279 -2.56 15.53 20.26
C THR A 279 -1.92 16.21 19.04
N LEU A 280 -1.75 15.47 17.97
CA LEU A 280 -1.33 16.05 16.69
C LEU A 280 -2.36 17.08 16.20
N ALA A 281 -3.66 16.85 16.43
CA ALA A 281 -4.72 17.82 16.15
C ALA A 281 -4.51 19.15 16.91
N ASP A 282 -4.16 19.10 18.19
CA ASP A 282 -3.94 20.31 18.99
C ASP A 282 -2.78 21.13 18.46
N LEU A 283 -1.68 20.47 18.07
CA LEU A 283 -0.52 21.17 17.49
C LEU A 283 -0.83 21.85 16.15
N ASN A 284 -1.88 21.40 15.46
CA ASN A 284 -2.34 21.94 14.18
C ASN A 284 -3.60 22.82 14.30
N GLY A 285 -4.05 23.15 15.51
CA GLY A 285 -5.26 23.97 15.72
C GLY A 285 -6.57 23.26 15.31
N GLY A 286 -6.58 21.92 15.32
CA GLY A 286 -7.74 21.06 15.03
C GLY A 286 -7.89 20.64 13.55
N ALA A 287 -7.14 21.26 12.62
CA ALA A 287 -7.23 20.97 11.18
C ALA A 287 -5.87 21.05 10.49
N THR A 288 -5.73 20.34 9.37
CA THR A 288 -4.58 20.51 8.46
C THR A 288 -4.64 21.85 7.75
N LEU A 289 -3.49 22.36 7.33
CA LEU A 289 -3.43 23.48 6.39
C LEU A 289 -3.87 23.02 4.99
N GLY A 290 -4.16 23.99 4.11
CA GLY A 290 -4.54 23.69 2.74
C GLY A 290 -3.39 23.12 1.88
N ARG A 291 -3.64 22.96 0.58
CA ARG A 291 -2.66 22.46 -0.38
C ARG A 291 -1.36 23.31 -0.34
N ALA A 292 -0.22 22.67 -0.12
CA ALA A 292 1.07 23.28 -0.38
C ALA A 292 1.29 23.40 -1.90
N VAL A 293 1.64 24.59 -2.37
CA VAL A 293 1.86 24.86 -3.81
C VAL A 293 3.30 25.22 -4.13
N LYS A 294 4.11 25.60 -3.11
CA LYS A 294 5.53 25.89 -3.31
C LYS A 294 6.36 25.52 -2.09
N ILE A 295 7.54 24.95 -2.34
CA ILE A 295 8.60 24.68 -1.37
C ILE A 295 9.86 25.35 -1.88
N ALA A 296 10.43 26.29 -1.11
CA ALA A 296 11.64 27.03 -1.46
C ALA A 296 12.59 27.08 -0.27
N ARG A 297 13.87 27.32 -0.51
CA ARG A 297 14.83 27.65 0.55
C ARG A 297 14.52 29.02 1.15
N ASN A 298 14.67 29.16 2.46
CA ASN A 298 14.62 30.45 3.12
C ASN A 298 16.05 31.01 3.39
N ALA A 299 16.14 32.28 3.78
CA ALA A 299 17.42 32.95 3.97
C ALA A 299 18.28 32.42 5.15
N VAL A 300 17.69 31.64 6.05
CA VAL A 300 18.37 31.11 7.25
C VAL A 300 18.72 29.64 7.15
N GLY A 301 18.58 29.04 5.95
CA GLY A 301 18.97 27.64 5.69
C GLY A 301 17.87 26.59 5.94
N GLY A 302 16.66 27.03 6.34
CA GLY A 302 15.45 26.20 6.39
C GLY A 302 14.64 26.29 5.09
N PHE A 303 13.33 26.13 5.22
CA PHE A 303 12.40 26.12 4.10
C PHE A 303 11.25 27.10 4.30
N LYS A 304 10.74 27.60 3.20
CA LYS A 304 9.48 28.34 3.12
C LYS A 304 8.47 27.50 2.33
N VAL A 305 7.35 27.15 2.95
CA VAL A 305 6.23 26.48 2.30
C VAL A 305 5.11 27.48 2.11
N THR A 306 4.58 27.57 0.88
CA THR A 306 3.47 28.45 0.53
C THR A 306 2.24 27.58 0.21
N ASP A 307 1.09 27.95 0.77
CA ASP A 307 -0.18 27.27 0.51
C ASP A 307 -0.92 27.87 -0.72
N GLN A 308 -2.03 27.24 -1.08
CA GLN A 308 -2.87 27.64 -2.22
C GLN A 308 -3.48 29.04 -2.12
N TRP A 309 -3.50 29.63 -0.93
CA TRP A 309 -4.00 30.98 -0.69
C TRP A 309 -2.89 32.03 -0.63
N GLY A 310 -1.63 31.62 -0.81
CA GLY A 310 -0.46 32.48 -0.79
C GLY A 310 0.12 32.70 0.61
N ASN A 311 -0.38 32.02 1.65
CA ASN A 311 0.21 32.11 2.98
C ASN A 311 1.52 31.32 3.00
N ALA A 312 2.59 31.99 3.44
CA ALA A 312 3.92 31.40 3.49
C ALA A 312 4.39 31.27 4.95
N ARG A 313 4.96 30.12 5.29
CA ARG A 313 5.53 29.83 6.61
C ARG A 313 6.93 29.26 6.49
N ASP A 314 7.76 29.57 7.48
CA ASP A 314 9.14 29.07 7.57
C ASP A 314 9.22 27.82 8.44
N TYR A 315 10.03 26.84 8.02
CA TYR A 315 10.20 25.55 8.67
C TYR A 315 11.67 25.16 8.74
N ALA A 316 12.02 24.36 9.75
CA ALA A 316 13.37 23.82 9.90
C ALA A 316 13.67 22.72 8.90
N ALA A 317 12.66 21.89 8.61
CA ALA A 317 12.72 20.82 7.64
C ALA A 317 11.34 20.60 6.99
N VAL A 318 11.32 19.92 5.85
CA VAL A 318 10.11 19.53 5.12
C VAL A 318 10.11 18.03 4.93
N LEU A 319 8.97 17.41 5.20
CA LEU A 319 8.70 16.02 4.88
C LEU A 319 7.61 15.94 3.80
N VAL A 320 7.95 15.44 2.63
CA VAL A 320 7.04 15.26 1.51
C VAL A 320 6.51 13.84 1.52
N THR A 321 5.19 13.68 1.66
CA THR A 321 4.52 12.39 1.73
C THR A 321 3.48 12.17 0.63
N CYS A 322 3.28 13.17 -0.23
CA CYS A 322 2.45 13.05 -1.43
C CYS A 322 3.17 12.22 -2.52
N GLN A 323 2.44 11.82 -3.54
CA GLN A 323 3.02 11.10 -4.67
C GLN A 323 4.07 11.94 -5.40
N SER A 324 5.13 11.30 -5.90
CA SER A 324 6.27 11.96 -6.55
C SER A 324 5.87 12.82 -7.75
N HIS A 325 4.85 12.42 -8.53
CA HIS A 325 4.33 13.19 -9.65
C HIS A 325 3.83 14.58 -9.27
N LEU A 326 3.37 14.77 -8.02
CA LEU A 326 2.90 16.07 -7.56
C LEU A 326 4.03 17.09 -7.38
N LEU A 327 5.28 16.62 -7.14
CA LEU A 327 6.46 17.47 -7.11
C LEU A 327 6.89 17.98 -8.50
N THR A 328 6.42 17.32 -9.56
CA THR A 328 6.71 17.73 -10.94
C THR A 328 5.51 18.38 -11.64
N THR A 329 4.32 18.36 -11.02
CA THR A 329 3.09 18.87 -11.64
C THR A 329 2.37 19.94 -10.83
N SER A 330 2.32 19.84 -9.50
CA SER A 330 1.40 20.62 -8.67
C SER A 330 2.09 21.43 -7.57
N VAL A 331 3.26 20.99 -7.11
CA VAL A 331 4.03 21.67 -6.06
C VAL A 331 5.33 22.20 -6.67
N ALA A 332 5.44 23.51 -6.81
CA ALA A 332 6.68 24.12 -7.29
C ALA A 332 7.79 23.92 -6.24
N VAL A 333 8.87 23.28 -6.63
CA VAL A 333 10.05 23.05 -5.79
C VAL A 333 11.24 23.70 -6.48
N ASP A 334 12.04 24.50 -5.76
CA ASP A 334 13.26 25.08 -6.33
C ASP A 334 14.18 23.94 -6.83
N GLU A 335 14.65 24.04 -8.09
CA GLU A 335 15.31 22.93 -8.79
C GLU A 335 16.57 22.42 -8.07
N GLU A 336 17.28 23.31 -7.39
CA GLU A 336 18.52 23.02 -6.67
C GLU A 336 18.32 22.21 -5.38
N ILE A 337 17.07 22.05 -4.91
CA ILE A 337 16.75 21.29 -3.69
C ILE A 337 17.05 19.81 -3.85
N PHE A 338 16.86 19.27 -5.05
CA PHE A 338 17.22 17.89 -5.39
C PHE A 338 18.29 17.87 -6.49
N ASP A 339 19.14 16.85 -6.48
CA ASP A 339 20.01 16.62 -7.63
C ASP A 339 19.21 16.11 -8.83
N GLN A 340 19.78 16.24 -10.03
CA GLN A 340 19.11 15.87 -11.28
C GLN A 340 18.77 14.36 -11.36
N LYS A 341 19.56 13.50 -10.72
CA LYS A 341 19.30 12.05 -10.70
C LYS A 341 18.07 11.73 -9.84
N LEU A 342 17.86 12.45 -8.74
CA LEU A 342 16.68 12.31 -7.91
C LEU A 342 15.44 12.87 -8.63
N TRP A 343 15.56 14.04 -9.28
CA TRP A 343 14.47 14.58 -10.13
C TRP A 343 14.02 13.57 -11.18
N MET A 344 14.96 12.94 -11.88
CA MET A 344 14.66 11.88 -12.84
C MET A 344 13.97 10.68 -12.20
N ALA A 345 14.36 10.29 -10.98
CA ALA A 345 13.72 9.18 -10.28
C ALA A 345 12.27 9.50 -9.91
N LEU A 346 12.01 10.73 -9.44
CA LEU A 346 10.66 11.22 -9.13
C LEU A 346 9.76 11.26 -10.38
N ASP A 347 10.29 11.79 -11.49
CA ASP A 347 9.57 11.92 -12.76
C ASP A 347 9.28 10.56 -13.42
N ARG A 348 10.25 9.62 -13.34
CA ARG A 348 10.13 8.28 -13.94
C ARG A 348 9.31 7.29 -13.13
N THR A 349 8.87 7.66 -11.93
CA THR A 349 7.99 6.80 -11.12
C THR A 349 6.68 6.54 -11.89
N ARG A 350 6.37 5.27 -12.12
CA ARG A 350 5.12 4.86 -12.73
C ARG A 350 4.04 4.64 -11.68
N TYR A 351 2.91 5.31 -11.82
CA TYR A 351 1.70 5.01 -11.03
C TYR A 351 0.71 4.21 -11.86
N MET A 352 0.19 3.15 -11.27
CA MET A 352 -0.82 2.28 -11.86
C MET A 352 -2.20 2.89 -11.67
N GLN A 353 -3.09 2.66 -12.63
CA GLN A 353 -4.50 3.00 -12.55
C GLN A 353 -5.22 1.95 -11.70
N ALA A 354 -6.24 2.38 -10.97
CA ALA A 354 -7.17 1.47 -10.30
C ALA A 354 -8.55 2.10 -10.15
N ALA A 355 -9.57 1.31 -10.45
CA ALA A 355 -10.96 1.70 -10.30
C ALA A 355 -11.72 0.66 -9.48
N LYS A 356 -12.61 1.14 -8.62
CA LYS A 356 -13.55 0.31 -7.86
C LYS A 356 -14.98 0.83 -8.02
N THR A 357 -15.92 -0.09 -7.98
CA THR A 357 -17.36 0.20 -8.07
C THR A 357 -18.08 -0.55 -6.98
N PHE A 358 -18.75 0.16 -6.08
CA PHE A 358 -19.44 -0.40 -4.94
C PHE A 358 -20.96 -0.11 -5.00
N VAL A 359 -21.73 -1.07 -4.52
CA VAL A 359 -23.16 -0.90 -4.22
C VAL A 359 -23.46 -1.39 -2.82
N MET A 360 -24.40 -0.73 -2.17
CA MET A 360 -25.05 -1.23 -0.97
C MET A 360 -26.24 -2.11 -1.36
N VAL A 361 -26.42 -3.20 -0.63
CA VAL A 361 -27.59 -4.09 -0.76
C VAL A 361 -28.31 -4.19 0.58
N ASP A 362 -29.59 -4.55 0.53
CA ASP A 362 -30.46 -4.61 1.73
C ASP A 362 -29.99 -5.62 2.78
N ARG A 363 -29.39 -6.71 2.35
CA ARG A 363 -28.82 -7.78 3.20
C ARG A 363 -27.82 -8.62 2.42
N PRO A 364 -27.04 -9.48 3.05
CA PRO A 364 -26.10 -10.38 2.35
C PRO A 364 -26.83 -11.54 1.61
N PHE A 365 -27.74 -11.20 0.69
CA PHE A 365 -28.60 -12.14 -0.06
C PHE A 365 -27.80 -13.18 -0.85
N TRP A 366 -26.57 -12.87 -1.21
CA TRP A 366 -25.68 -13.82 -1.92
C TRP A 366 -25.40 -15.10 -1.14
N LYS A 367 -25.63 -15.09 0.19
CA LYS A 367 -25.49 -16.28 1.06
C LYS A 367 -26.71 -17.20 1.02
N ASP A 368 -27.82 -16.75 0.45
CA ASP A 368 -29.00 -17.59 0.25
C ASP A 368 -28.62 -18.78 -0.62
N ILE A 369 -29.16 -19.93 -0.31
CA ILE A 369 -28.85 -21.18 -1.02
C ILE A 369 -29.79 -21.36 -2.20
N ASP A 370 -29.23 -21.48 -3.39
CA ASP A 370 -29.97 -21.89 -4.57
C ASP A 370 -30.47 -23.34 -4.41
N PRO A 371 -31.78 -23.58 -4.43
CA PRO A 371 -32.35 -24.92 -4.25
C PRO A 371 -31.94 -25.91 -5.33
N ALA A 372 -31.60 -25.44 -6.53
CA ALA A 372 -31.23 -26.29 -7.66
C ALA A 372 -29.80 -26.81 -7.56
N THR A 373 -28.89 -26.00 -7.01
CA THR A 373 -27.47 -26.35 -6.97
C THR A 373 -26.95 -26.63 -5.55
N GLY A 374 -27.69 -26.25 -4.50
CA GLY A 374 -27.23 -26.33 -3.11
C GLY A 374 -26.05 -25.40 -2.79
N ARG A 375 -25.82 -24.36 -3.61
CA ARG A 375 -24.72 -23.40 -3.49
C ARG A 375 -25.26 -22.01 -3.14
N PRO A 376 -24.41 -21.11 -2.57
CA PRO A 376 -24.78 -19.72 -2.42
C PRO A 376 -25.14 -19.09 -3.77
N LEU A 377 -26.06 -18.11 -3.77
CA LEU A 377 -26.50 -17.42 -4.99
C LEU A 377 -25.34 -16.72 -5.69
N LEU A 378 -24.45 -16.08 -4.93
CA LEU A 378 -23.21 -15.49 -5.44
C LEU A 378 -22.03 -15.89 -4.55
N SER A 379 -20.85 -15.82 -5.11
CA SER A 379 -19.59 -16.09 -4.42
C SER A 379 -18.56 -15.01 -4.77
N MET A 380 -17.49 -14.88 -3.97
CA MET A 380 -16.33 -14.12 -4.42
C MET A 380 -15.99 -14.54 -5.84
N THR A 381 -15.86 -13.59 -6.76
CA THR A 381 -15.77 -13.90 -8.19
C THR A 381 -14.47 -13.36 -8.78
N LEU A 382 -13.75 -14.24 -9.49
CA LEU A 382 -12.64 -13.88 -10.38
C LEU A 382 -13.03 -14.19 -11.82
N THR A 383 -12.78 -13.26 -12.75
CA THR A 383 -13.16 -13.43 -14.14
C THR A 383 -12.25 -12.62 -15.07
N ASP A 384 -12.12 -13.05 -16.33
CA ASP A 384 -11.51 -12.28 -17.42
C ASP A 384 -12.44 -11.19 -17.98
N ARG A 385 -13.69 -11.12 -17.49
CA ARG A 385 -14.63 -10.06 -17.87
C ARG A 385 -14.26 -8.74 -17.19
N LEU A 386 -14.93 -7.65 -17.58
CA LEU A 386 -14.68 -6.28 -17.14
C LEU A 386 -14.64 -6.09 -15.60
N THR A 387 -15.37 -6.90 -14.85
CA THR A 387 -15.41 -6.82 -13.38
C THR A 387 -14.12 -7.25 -12.72
N ARG A 388 -13.36 -8.14 -13.33
CA ARG A 388 -12.14 -8.78 -12.82
C ARG A 388 -12.34 -9.47 -11.47
N GLY A 389 -12.44 -8.71 -10.38
CA GLY A 389 -12.71 -9.23 -9.04
C GLY A 389 -13.96 -8.61 -8.43
N SER A 390 -14.90 -9.44 -7.94
CA SER A 390 -16.06 -8.98 -7.17
C SER A 390 -15.99 -9.53 -5.75
N TYR A 391 -16.10 -8.64 -4.75
CA TYR A 391 -15.93 -8.96 -3.32
C TYR A 391 -17.20 -8.63 -2.55
N PHE A 392 -17.48 -9.42 -1.51
CA PHE A 392 -18.72 -9.35 -0.75
C PHE A 392 -18.41 -9.13 0.73
N PHE A 393 -18.96 -8.06 1.31
CA PHE A 393 -18.72 -7.67 2.70
C PHE A 393 -20.02 -7.71 3.48
N ASP A 394 -20.06 -8.58 4.46
CA ASP A 394 -21.24 -8.92 5.26
C ASP A 394 -21.18 -8.21 6.63
N ASN A 395 -22.24 -7.49 6.96
CA ASN A 395 -22.41 -6.81 8.26
C ASN A 395 -23.39 -7.55 9.18
N GLY A 396 -23.81 -8.76 8.80
CA GLY A 396 -24.81 -9.57 9.53
C GLY A 396 -26.02 -9.91 8.66
N PRO A 397 -26.76 -10.99 8.97
CA PRO A 397 -27.73 -11.62 8.08
C PRO A 397 -28.88 -10.70 7.64
N ASP A 398 -29.33 -9.78 8.50
CA ASP A 398 -30.47 -8.91 8.26
C ASP A 398 -30.07 -7.41 8.19
N LYS A 399 -28.77 -7.15 7.96
CA LYS A 399 -28.24 -5.79 7.86
C LYS A 399 -27.86 -5.45 6.42
N PRO A 400 -27.89 -4.16 6.04
CA PRO A 400 -27.32 -3.72 4.79
C PRO A 400 -25.85 -4.16 4.68
N ALA A 401 -25.49 -4.56 3.47
CA ALA A 401 -24.18 -5.14 3.16
C ALA A 401 -23.59 -4.49 1.90
N VAL A 402 -22.33 -4.75 1.61
CA VAL A 402 -21.61 -4.10 0.51
C VAL A 402 -21.12 -5.12 -0.50
N ILE A 403 -21.34 -4.83 -1.76
CA ILE A 403 -20.70 -5.55 -2.88
C ILE A 403 -19.74 -4.59 -3.59
N CYS A 404 -18.46 -4.94 -3.61
CA CYS A 404 -17.53 -4.41 -4.60
C CYS A 404 -17.78 -5.14 -5.90
N LEU A 405 -18.56 -4.56 -6.79
CA LEU A 405 -18.93 -5.18 -8.06
C LEU A 405 -17.74 -5.36 -9.00
N SER A 406 -16.78 -4.45 -8.94
CA SER A 406 -15.58 -4.48 -9.78
C SER A 406 -14.42 -3.83 -9.07
N TYR A 407 -13.27 -4.52 -9.13
CA TYR A 407 -11.96 -3.97 -8.81
C TYR A 407 -11.03 -4.27 -9.98
N SER A 408 -10.67 -3.23 -10.71
CA SER A 408 -9.87 -3.33 -11.94
C SER A 408 -8.65 -2.42 -11.89
N TRP A 409 -7.60 -2.81 -12.61
CA TRP A 409 -6.32 -2.13 -12.68
C TRP A 409 -5.93 -1.82 -14.13
N MET A 410 -4.97 -0.91 -14.29
CA MET A 410 -4.31 -0.58 -15.55
C MET A 410 -5.30 -0.31 -16.68
N THR A 411 -5.19 -1.01 -17.80
CA THR A 411 -6.05 -0.84 -18.98
C THR A 411 -7.53 -1.08 -18.66
N ASP A 412 -7.87 -1.99 -17.77
CA ASP A 412 -9.26 -2.25 -17.38
C ASP A 412 -9.83 -1.10 -16.56
N ALA A 413 -9.05 -0.46 -15.70
CA ALA A 413 -9.47 0.76 -15.02
C ALA A 413 -9.66 1.92 -16.00
N LEU A 414 -8.79 2.05 -17.01
CA LEU A 414 -8.94 3.09 -18.05
C LEU A 414 -10.20 2.92 -18.90
N LYS A 415 -10.66 1.69 -19.15
CA LYS A 415 -11.91 1.44 -19.88
C LYS A 415 -13.14 2.04 -19.21
N VAL A 416 -13.13 2.15 -17.89
CA VAL A 416 -14.26 2.69 -17.10
C VAL A 416 -14.07 4.14 -16.69
N LEU A 417 -12.87 4.71 -16.87
CA LEU A 417 -12.53 6.07 -16.45
C LEU A 417 -13.51 7.14 -16.93
N PRO A 418 -13.93 7.19 -18.21
CA PRO A 418 -14.83 8.23 -18.72
C PRO A 418 -16.31 7.98 -18.37
N LEU A 419 -16.63 6.88 -17.68
CA LEU A 419 -18.02 6.47 -17.44
C LEU A 419 -18.54 6.99 -16.11
N SER A 420 -19.82 7.35 -16.05
CA SER A 420 -20.50 7.64 -14.78
C SER A 420 -20.56 6.40 -13.87
N CYS A 421 -20.77 6.62 -12.57
CA CYS A 421 -20.82 5.53 -11.62
C CYS A 421 -21.97 4.56 -11.93
N GLU A 422 -23.14 5.06 -12.30
CA GLU A 422 -24.32 4.27 -12.69
C GLU A 422 -24.01 3.40 -13.92
N LYS A 423 -23.28 3.96 -14.90
CA LYS A 423 -22.89 3.20 -16.10
C LYS A 423 -21.91 2.09 -15.77
N ARG A 424 -20.98 2.32 -14.83
CA ARG A 424 -20.05 1.29 -14.34
C ARG A 424 -20.80 0.16 -13.63
N VAL A 425 -21.78 0.50 -12.79
CA VAL A 425 -22.66 -0.47 -12.12
C VAL A 425 -23.39 -1.32 -13.16
N GLU A 426 -24.03 -0.69 -14.16
CA GLU A 426 -24.78 -1.43 -15.18
C GLU A 426 -23.89 -2.40 -15.98
N LEU A 427 -22.69 -1.97 -16.34
CA LEU A 427 -21.72 -2.84 -17.04
C LEU A 427 -21.27 -4.01 -16.16
N ALA A 428 -21.01 -3.75 -14.86
CA ALA A 428 -20.62 -4.79 -13.92
C ALA A 428 -21.75 -5.81 -13.70
N LEU A 429 -22.97 -5.33 -13.50
CA LEU A 429 -24.14 -6.21 -13.36
C LEU A 429 -24.38 -7.05 -14.63
N THR A 430 -24.23 -6.45 -15.82
CA THR A 430 -24.32 -7.18 -17.09
C THR A 430 -23.27 -8.29 -17.21
N ALA A 431 -22.07 -8.08 -16.67
CA ALA A 431 -21.05 -9.12 -16.64
C ALA A 431 -21.40 -10.23 -15.65
N LEU A 432 -21.88 -9.87 -14.45
CA LEU A 432 -22.31 -10.81 -13.42
C LEU A 432 -23.54 -11.62 -13.83
N ASP A 433 -24.51 -11.03 -14.56
CA ASP A 433 -25.69 -11.74 -15.11
C ASP A 433 -25.29 -12.92 -16.00
N LYS A 434 -24.13 -12.85 -16.67
CA LYS A 434 -23.60 -13.94 -17.51
C LYS A 434 -22.99 -15.07 -16.69
N ILE A 435 -22.44 -14.74 -15.52
CA ILE A 435 -21.81 -15.70 -14.60
C ILE A 435 -22.88 -16.35 -13.70
N TYR A 436 -23.90 -15.58 -13.32
CA TYR A 436 -24.97 -15.98 -12.41
C TYR A 436 -26.35 -15.81 -13.05
N PRO A 437 -26.68 -16.58 -14.10
CA PRO A 437 -27.94 -16.44 -14.79
C PRO A 437 -29.13 -16.71 -13.85
N GLY A 438 -30.07 -15.76 -13.81
CA GLY A 438 -31.27 -15.87 -12.99
C GLY A 438 -31.18 -15.33 -11.57
N VAL A 439 -30.01 -14.81 -11.15
CA VAL A 439 -29.86 -14.10 -9.87
C VAL A 439 -30.15 -12.61 -10.08
N ASP A 440 -31.19 -12.08 -9.43
CA ASP A 440 -31.58 -10.67 -9.51
C ASP A 440 -30.84 -9.83 -8.48
N ILE A 441 -29.59 -9.43 -8.80
CA ILE A 441 -28.78 -8.58 -7.95
C ILE A 441 -29.42 -7.17 -7.82
N ARG A 442 -30.04 -6.67 -8.90
CA ARG A 442 -30.57 -5.30 -8.98
C ARG A 442 -31.66 -5.04 -7.96
N SER A 443 -32.55 -6.01 -7.72
CA SER A 443 -33.64 -5.86 -6.74
C SER A 443 -33.17 -5.65 -5.30
N HIS A 444 -31.94 -6.07 -4.99
CA HIS A 444 -31.34 -5.92 -3.68
C HIS A 444 -30.56 -4.60 -3.49
N ILE A 445 -30.23 -3.87 -4.56
CA ILE A 445 -29.45 -2.63 -4.48
C ILE A 445 -30.27 -1.53 -3.79
N ARG A 446 -29.61 -0.80 -2.88
CA ARG A 446 -30.17 0.34 -2.13
C ARG A 446 -29.26 1.56 -2.23
N GLY A 447 -29.86 2.73 -2.32
CA GLY A 447 -29.14 4.01 -2.37
C GLY A 447 -28.30 4.21 -3.62
N ASN A 448 -27.42 5.19 -3.57
CA ASN A 448 -26.52 5.55 -4.66
C ASN A 448 -25.25 4.70 -4.63
N PRO A 449 -24.71 4.30 -5.80
CA PRO A 449 -23.44 3.60 -5.86
C PRO A 449 -22.26 4.53 -5.52
N ILE A 450 -21.15 3.96 -5.09
CA ILE A 450 -19.90 4.68 -4.82
C ILE A 450 -18.81 4.15 -5.76
N CYS A 451 -18.14 5.06 -6.48
CA CYS A 451 -17.09 4.71 -7.43
C CYS A 451 -15.83 5.55 -7.21
N VAL A 452 -14.69 4.97 -7.52
CA VAL A 452 -13.41 5.68 -7.56
C VAL A 452 -12.62 5.32 -8.81
N SER A 453 -11.90 6.31 -9.34
CA SER A 453 -10.79 6.16 -10.30
C SER A 453 -9.67 7.09 -9.84
N TRP A 454 -8.61 6.53 -9.30
CA TRP A 454 -7.54 7.29 -8.64
C TRP A 454 -6.76 8.18 -9.61
N GLU A 455 -6.65 7.79 -10.87
CA GLU A 455 -6.01 8.56 -11.93
C GLU A 455 -6.78 9.83 -12.34
N ALA A 456 -8.06 9.91 -12.01
CA ALA A 456 -8.88 11.10 -12.25
C ALA A 456 -8.78 12.14 -11.12
N ASP A 457 -8.23 11.79 -9.98
CA ASP A 457 -8.07 12.68 -8.84
C ASP A 457 -6.75 13.46 -8.96
N GLU A 458 -6.84 14.80 -9.08
CA GLU A 458 -5.68 15.69 -9.22
C GLU A 458 -4.69 15.64 -8.05
N ASN A 459 -5.11 15.10 -6.90
CA ASN A 459 -4.26 14.95 -5.72
C ASN A 459 -3.43 13.67 -5.74
N PHE A 460 -3.68 12.75 -6.71
CA PHE A 460 -3.01 11.45 -6.77
C PHE A 460 -2.42 11.15 -8.15
N LEU A 461 -3.15 11.38 -9.25
CA LEU A 461 -2.73 11.06 -10.62
C LEU A 461 -2.41 9.57 -10.84
N GLY A 462 -2.99 8.70 -10.03
CA GLY A 462 -2.80 7.25 -10.06
C GLY A 462 -3.02 6.62 -8.69
N ALA A 463 -3.22 5.31 -8.66
CA ALA A 463 -3.57 4.59 -7.44
C ALA A 463 -2.34 4.26 -6.59
N PHE A 464 -1.38 3.56 -7.17
CA PHE A 464 -0.19 3.09 -6.47
C PHE A 464 0.96 2.89 -7.47
N LYS A 465 2.19 2.93 -6.97
CA LYS A 465 3.36 2.71 -7.80
C LYS A 465 3.46 1.25 -8.22
N GLY A 466 3.82 1.03 -9.49
CA GLY A 466 4.26 -0.25 -10.02
C GLY A 466 5.63 -0.10 -10.68
N ALA A 467 6.62 -0.85 -10.21
CA ALA A 467 7.96 -0.76 -10.75
C ALA A 467 8.06 -1.43 -12.12
N LEU A 468 8.73 -0.77 -13.06
CA LEU A 468 9.13 -1.37 -14.34
C LEU A 468 10.53 -2.00 -14.23
N PRO A 469 10.91 -2.88 -15.16
CA PRO A 469 12.29 -3.33 -15.28
C PRO A 469 13.27 -2.15 -15.35
N GLY A 470 14.42 -2.27 -14.67
CA GLY A 470 15.43 -1.23 -14.58
C GLY A 470 15.13 -0.11 -13.56
N HIS A 471 13.99 -0.16 -12.85
CA HIS A 471 13.61 0.88 -11.89
C HIS A 471 14.21 0.74 -10.49
N TYR A 472 15.02 -0.30 -10.23
CA TYR A 472 15.68 -0.48 -8.94
C TYR A 472 16.54 0.73 -8.55
N ARG A 473 17.34 1.24 -9.50
CA ARG A 473 18.21 2.41 -9.29
C ARG A 473 17.43 3.66 -8.91
N TYR A 474 16.31 3.91 -9.59
CA TYR A 474 15.42 5.05 -9.26
C TYR A 474 14.80 4.89 -7.88
N ASN A 475 14.35 3.67 -7.55
CA ASN A 475 13.77 3.40 -6.24
C ASN A 475 14.80 3.55 -5.12
N LEU A 476 16.03 3.06 -5.32
CA LEU A 476 17.12 3.22 -4.36
C LEU A 476 17.42 4.70 -4.05
N ARG A 477 17.44 5.56 -5.07
CA ARG A 477 17.68 7.01 -4.89
C ARG A 477 16.58 7.65 -4.05
N MET A 478 15.31 7.33 -4.33
CA MET A 478 14.18 7.87 -3.58
C MET A 478 14.13 7.32 -2.15
N TYR A 479 14.25 6.00 -2.01
CA TYR A 479 14.21 5.33 -0.71
C TYR A 479 15.37 5.76 0.20
N GLY A 480 16.59 5.84 -0.34
CA GLY A 480 17.79 6.22 0.40
C GLY A 480 17.93 7.72 0.67
N HIS A 481 17.01 8.57 0.17
CA HIS A 481 17.12 10.03 0.29
C HIS A 481 17.06 10.54 1.75
N PHE A 482 16.60 9.76 2.69
CA PHE A 482 16.66 10.11 4.11
C PHE A 482 18.10 10.14 4.68
N MET A 483 19.08 9.51 3.99
CA MET A 483 20.50 9.47 4.34
C MET A 483 21.24 10.71 3.83
N GLN A 484 21.03 11.87 4.46
CA GLN A 484 21.51 13.17 3.95
C GLN A 484 22.87 13.61 4.49
N GLY A 485 23.50 12.83 5.37
CA GLY A 485 24.74 13.22 6.04
C GLY A 485 25.89 13.64 5.12
N GLN A 486 25.98 13.03 3.93
CA GLN A 486 27.02 13.32 2.92
C GLN A 486 26.54 14.22 1.77
N MET A 487 25.27 14.63 1.74
CA MET A 487 24.76 15.50 0.69
C MET A 487 25.26 16.95 0.88
N PRO A 488 25.32 17.77 -0.20
CA PRO A 488 25.52 19.20 -0.10
C PRO A 488 24.49 19.86 0.83
N LYS A 489 24.88 20.92 1.56
CA LYS A 489 24.00 21.57 2.55
C LYS A 489 22.70 22.07 1.94
N GLU A 490 22.76 22.56 0.72
CA GLU A 490 21.65 23.07 -0.07
C GLU A 490 20.63 22.00 -0.48
N GLN A 491 20.97 20.73 -0.33
CA GLN A 491 20.09 19.59 -0.63
C GLN A 491 19.57 18.88 0.63
N ARG A 492 19.97 19.32 1.83
CA ARG A 492 19.54 18.70 3.09
C ARG A 492 18.29 19.33 3.66
N GLY A 493 17.57 18.59 4.51
CA GLY A 493 16.44 19.08 5.30
C GLY A 493 15.09 18.90 4.61
N ILE A 494 15.05 18.37 3.37
CA ILE A 494 13.83 17.93 2.73
C ILE A 494 13.85 16.41 2.61
N PHE A 495 12.83 15.74 3.11
CA PHE A 495 12.74 14.29 3.20
C PHE A 495 11.55 13.77 2.41
N LEU A 496 11.65 12.54 1.90
CA LEU A 496 10.59 11.87 1.17
C LEU A 496 10.04 10.70 2.00
N ALA A 497 8.74 10.49 1.99
CA ALA A 497 8.09 9.30 2.53
C ALA A 497 6.83 8.96 1.73
N GLY A 498 6.31 7.77 1.93
CA GLY A 498 5.13 7.24 1.24
C GLY A 498 5.42 5.87 0.63
N ASP A 499 4.36 5.09 0.41
CA ASP A 499 4.49 3.77 -0.23
C ASP A 499 5.16 3.84 -1.61
N GLY A 500 4.95 4.93 -2.37
CA GLY A 500 5.52 5.11 -3.70
C GLY A 500 7.04 5.17 -3.77
N ILE A 501 7.74 5.44 -2.67
CA ILE A 501 9.21 5.43 -2.60
C ILE A 501 9.75 4.21 -1.85
N SER A 502 8.87 3.37 -1.31
CA SER A 502 9.25 2.17 -0.56
C SER A 502 9.69 1.01 -1.46
N TRP A 503 10.23 -0.04 -0.85
CA TRP A 503 10.49 -1.33 -1.52
C TRP A 503 9.23 -2.20 -1.64
N THR A 504 8.15 -1.82 -0.95
CA THR A 504 6.84 -2.47 -1.01
C THR A 504 5.77 -1.44 -1.41
N PRO A 505 5.82 -0.90 -2.65
CA PRO A 505 4.80 0.03 -3.11
C PRO A 505 3.43 -0.65 -3.14
N ALA A 506 2.37 0.15 -3.13
CA ALA A 506 0.97 -0.29 -3.03
C ALA A 506 0.54 -0.83 -1.65
N TRP A 507 1.45 -1.03 -0.73
CA TRP A 507 1.17 -1.53 0.62
C TRP A 507 1.40 -0.44 1.66
N VAL A 508 0.47 -0.34 2.63
CA VAL A 508 0.55 0.67 3.70
C VAL A 508 1.82 0.52 4.55
N GLU A 509 2.31 -0.70 4.70
CA GLU A 509 3.57 -0.96 5.43
C GLU A 509 4.75 -0.21 4.82
N GLY A 510 4.81 -0.07 3.49
CA GLY A 510 5.81 0.75 2.82
C GLY A 510 5.72 2.23 3.18
N ALA A 511 4.51 2.75 3.36
CA ALA A 511 4.30 4.12 3.83
C ALA A 511 4.76 4.29 5.30
N VAL A 512 4.52 3.30 6.17
CA VAL A 512 5.00 3.29 7.55
C VAL A 512 6.52 3.30 7.60
N GLN A 513 7.18 2.36 6.92
CA GLN A 513 8.63 2.22 6.93
C GLN A 513 9.33 3.49 6.43
N THR A 514 8.87 4.06 5.32
CA THR A 514 9.46 5.28 4.78
C THR A 514 9.16 6.51 5.63
N ALA A 515 8.01 6.58 6.30
CA ALA A 515 7.72 7.61 7.29
C ALA A 515 8.72 7.56 8.45
N LEU A 516 9.01 6.37 8.96
CA LEU A 516 9.98 6.14 10.04
C LEU A 516 11.41 6.47 9.61
N ASN A 517 11.81 6.14 8.37
CA ASN A 517 13.08 6.58 7.80
C ASN A 517 13.19 8.10 7.77
N ALA A 518 12.15 8.78 7.33
CA ALA A 518 12.13 10.24 7.26
C ALA A 518 12.14 10.89 8.66
N VAL A 519 11.45 10.32 9.64
CA VAL A 519 11.52 10.75 11.06
C VAL A 519 12.94 10.65 11.58
N TRP A 520 13.64 9.52 11.35
CA TRP A 520 15.05 9.37 11.70
C TRP A 520 15.91 10.43 10.99
N GLY A 521 15.66 10.66 9.70
CA GLY A 521 16.36 11.68 8.91
C GLY A 521 16.17 13.10 9.46
N VAL A 522 14.93 13.50 9.80
CA VAL A 522 14.63 14.80 10.43
C VAL A 522 15.31 14.92 11.79
N MET A 523 15.21 13.88 12.63
CA MET A 523 15.84 13.83 13.94
C MET A 523 17.35 14.10 13.85
N THR A 524 18.06 13.38 12.99
CA THR A 524 19.50 13.52 12.81
C THR A 524 19.91 14.84 12.14
N HIS A 525 19.10 15.34 11.18
CA HIS A 525 19.30 16.67 10.58
C HIS A 525 19.26 17.79 11.62
N LEU A 526 18.44 17.65 12.65
CA LEU A 526 18.33 18.62 13.74
C LEU A 526 19.35 18.38 14.89
N GLY A 527 20.30 17.45 14.70
CA GLY A 527 21.35 17.16 15.66
C GLY A 527 20.94 16.14 16.73
N GLY A 528 19.83 15.42 16.51
CA GLY A 528 19.40 14.33 17.36
C GLY A 528 20.11 13.01 17.05
N THR A 529 19.86 12.00 17.88
CA THR A 529 20.44 10.65 17.76
C THR A 529 19.44 9.59 18.18
N SER A 530 19.59 8.38 17.66
CA SER A 530 18.92 7.18 18.16
C SER A 530 19.41 6.83 19.57
N HIS A 531 18.64 6.01 20.30
CA HIS A 531 19.13 5.41 21.54
C HIS A 531 20.20 4.37 21.23
N ALA A 532 21.23 4.26 22.10
CA ALA A 532 22.37 3.35 21.88
C ALA A 532 21.94 1.87 21.80
N ASP A 533 20.89 1.50 22.52
CA ASP A 533 20.30 0.16 22.54
C ASP A 533 19.11 -0.02 21.56
N ASN A 534 18.77 1.04 20.78
CA ASN A 534 17.74 1.01 19.75
C ASN A 534 18.19 1.77 18.49
N PRO A 535 19.23 1.29 17.78
CA PRO A 535 19.74 1.97 16.59
C PRO A 535 18.66 2.06 15.50
N GLY A 536 18.56 3.24 14.89
CA GLY A 536 17.59 3.51 13.84
C GLY A 536 18.06 3.05 12.45
N PRO A 537 17.19 3.22 11.42
CA PRO A 537 17.46 2.72 10.07
C PRO A 537 18.74 3.30 9.46
N GLY A 538 19.03 4.55 9.68
CA GLY A 538 20.25 5.16 9.16
C GLY A 538 21.53 4.74 9.89
N ASP A 539 21.44 4.40 11.17
CA ASP A 539 22.59 3.91 11.94
C ASP A 539 23.07 2.55 11.40
N LEU A 540 22.15 1.75 10.86
CA LEU A 540 22.42 0.43 10.28
C LEU A 540 22.53 0.45 8.75
N TRP A 541 22.42 1.62 8.11
CA TRP A 541 22.43 1.72 6.64
C TRP A 541 23.68 1.13 6.00
N ALA A 542 24.86 1.37 6.57
CA ALA A 542 26.11 0.85 6.04
C ALA A 542 26.18 -0.69 6.02
N THR A 543 25.45 -1.36 6.91
CA THR A 543 25.44 -2.83 7.04
C THR A 543 24.28 -3.47 6.29
N LEU A 544 23.11 -2.85 6.36
CA LEU A 544 21.85 -3.41 5.83
C LEU A 544 21.42 -2.80 4.50
N GLY A 545 22.06 -1.74 4.05
CA GLY A 545 21.65 -0.97 2.87
C GLY A 545 21.47 -1.83 1.62
N PRO A 546 20.62 -1.37 0.69
CA PRO A 546 20.37 -2.05 -0.58
C PRO A 546 21.66 -2.15 -1.42
N VAL A 547 21.74 -3.18 -2.28
CA VAL A 547 22.84 -3.32 -3.21
C VAL A 547 22.87 -2.16 -4.20
N ALA A 548 24.06 -1.63 -4.49
CA ALA A 548 24.22 -0.60 -5.50
C ALA A 548 24.51 -1.27 -6.86
N LEU A 549 23.58 -1.10 -7.80
CA LEU A 549 23.79 -1.55 -9.18
C LEU A 549 24.65 -0.54 -9.95
N PRO A 550 25.49 -0.98 -10.91
CA PRO A 550 26.21 -0.08 -11.82
C PRO A 550 25.26 0.88 -12.55
N GLU A 551 25.70 2.13 -12.78
CA GLU A 551 24.92 3.15 -13.49
C GLU A 551 24.94 2.98 -15.01
#